data_43759cd92a5f0d9095b4c15a91d6b6d0
#
_entry.id   43759cd92a5f0d9095b4c15a91d6b6d0
#
_cell.length_a   1.000
_cell.length_b   1.000
_cell.length_c   1.000
_cell.angle_alpha   90.00
_cell.angle_beta   90.00
_cell.angle_gamma   90.00
#
_symmetry.space_group_name_H-M   'P 1'
#
loop_
_entity.id
_entity.type
_entity.pdbx_description
1 polymer ?
#
loop_
_entity_poly.entity_id
_entity_poly.type
_entity_poly.pdbx_seq_one_letter_code
_entity_poly.pdbx_strand_id
1 'polypeptide(L)'
;MNNFKLISEDQKLAFCSVAISPIRSEKTDVSEISSQLLFGEPIEILEFGNPWIKIKSLLDGYEGYIDIKQALAFSNKELKTWLDNSTNQDLKFQTIQSPWGPVLLSRGSLVGLSEQFQIGSFHFQQQNLLRLYIVLQSPQFLKCLLKLFLLFLEQMRVH
;
A
#
# COMPACT_ATOMS: atom_id res chain seq x y z
N MET A 1 -18.83 -8.10 5.56
CA MET A 1 -18.20 -6.96 6.29
C MET A 1 -16.78 -7.38 6.60
N ASN A 2 -15.79 -6.75 5.97
CA ASN A 2 -14.39 -7.03 6.26
C ASN A 2 -14.07 -6.42 7.63
N ASN A 3 -13.87 -7.26 8.64
CA ASN A 3 -13.33 -6.84 9.93
C ASN A 3 -11.86 -6.46 9.71
N PHE A 4 -11.61 -5.21 9.28
CA PHE A 4 -10.27 -4.65 9.37
C PHE A 4 -9.86 -4.66 10.84
N LYS A 5 -8.68 -5.18 11.14
CA LYS A 5 -8.13 -5.16 12.49
C LYS A 5 -7.79 -3.70 12.83
N LEU A 6 -8.82 -2.96 13.28
CA LEU A 6 -8.69 -1.58 13.72
C LEU A 6 -7.74 -1.54 14.92
N ILE A 7 -7.05 -0.43 15.06
CA ILE A 7 -6.20 -0.18 16.22
C ILE A 7 -7.07 -0.05 17.45
N SER A 8 -6.77 -0.81 18.49
CA SER A 8 -7.40 -0.76 19.82
C SER A 8 -6.44 -0.17 20.85
N GLU A 9 -6.95 0.22 22.02
CA GLU A 9 -6.18 0.90 23.06
C GLU A 9 -5.00 0.08 23.59
N ASP A 10 -5.10 -1.24 23.59
CA ASP A 10 -4.03 -2.19 23.98
C ASP A 10 -2.99 -2.44 22.89
N GLN A 11 -3.24 -1.94 21.66
CA GLN A 11 -2.35 -2.13 20.53
C GLN A 11 -1.11 -1.23 20.62
N LYS A 12 0.08 -1.85 20.52
CA LYS A 12 1.36 -1.13 20.61
C LYS A 12 2.06 -0.93 19.28
N LEU A 13 1.73 -1.74 18.28
CA LEU A 13 2.39 -1.73 16.97
C LEU A 13 1.36 -1.66 15.85
N ALA A 14 1.72 -0.90 14.82
CA ALA A 14 0.95 -0.77 13.60
C ALA A 14 1.86 -0.53 12.39
N PHE A 15 1.30 -0.50 11.20
CA PHE A 15 1.99 -0.08 9.98
C PHE A 15 1.15 0.93 9.20
N CYS A 16 1.81 1.78 8.43
CA CYS A 16 1.15 2.72 7.54
C CYS A 16 0.46 1.96 6.40
N SER A 17 -0.86 2.07 6.30
CA SER A 17 -1.69 1.32 5.34
C SER A 17 -2.07 2.12 4.10
N VAL A 18 -1.71 3.40 4.06
CA VAL A 18 -1.95 4.32 2.94
C VAL A 18 -0.64 4.63 2.20
N ALA A 19 -0.74 5.18 1.01
CA ALA A 19 0.44 5.51 0.20
C ALA A 19 1.42 6.43 0.96
N ILE A 20 0.87 7.49 1.58
CA ILE A 20 1.61 8.47 2.38
C ILE A 20 0.70 8.93 3.53
N SER A 21 1.23 8.96 4.74
CA SER A 21 0.57 9.50 5.93
C SER A 21 1.44 10.61 6.52
N PRO A 22 0.96 11.85 6.60
CA PRO A 22 1.70 12.94 7.24
C PRO A 22 1.78 12.71 8.76
N ILE A 23 2.97 12.86 9.32
CA ILE A 23 3.18 12.94 10.77
C ILE A 23 3.04 14.42 11.17
N ARG A 24 2.09 14.71 12.01
CA ARG A 24 1.76 16.07 12.42
C ARG A 24 2.28 16.41 13.81
N SER A 25 2.60 17.67 14.03
CA SER A 25 3.06 18.17 15.34
C SER A 25 1.94 18.17 16.40
N GLU A 26 0.67 18.32 15.99
CA GLU A 26 -0.50 18.37 16.86
C GLU A 26 -1.65 17.53 16.31
N LYS A 27 -2.68 17.27 17.16
CA LYS A 27 -3.88 16.47 16.84
C LYS A 27 -4.87 17.22 15.93
N THR A 28 -4.39 17.77 14.81
CA THR A 28 -5.22 18.53 13.86
C THR A 28 -4.63 18.52 12.44
N ASP A 29 -5.50 18.56 11.44
CA ASP A 29 -5.11 18.56 10.02
C ASP A 29 -4.40 19.84 9.57
N VAL A 30 -4.54 20.94 10.29
CA VAL A 30 -3.93 22.22 9.95
C VAL A 30 -2.57 22.44 10.61
N SER A 31 -2.13 21.51 11.48
CA SER A 31 -0.83 21.60 12.12
C SER A 31 0.32 21.32 11.15
N GLU A 32 1.51 21.73 11.55
CA GLU A 32 2.73 21.50 10.79
C GLU A 32 2.95 19.99 10.56
N ILE A 33 3.43 19.66 9.35
CA ILE A 33 3.88 18.30 9.01
C ILE A 33 5.36 18.24 9.35
N SER A 34 5.71 17.47 10.39
CA SER A 34 7.09 17.28 10.83
C SER A 34 7.83 16.20 10.03
N SER A 35 7.11 15.19 9.55
CA SER A 35 7.62 14.11 8.70
C SER A 35 6.46 13.40 8.00
N GLN A 36 6.74 12.29 7.34
CA GLN A 36 5.72 11.45 6.72
C GLN A 36 6.08 9.98 6.84
N LEU A 37 5.05 9.14 6.89
CA LEU A 37 5.17 7.69 6.76
C LEU A 37 4.82 7.29 5.34
N LEU A 38 5.52 6.31 4.82
CA LEU A 38 5.19 5.65 3.56
C LEU A 38 4.50 4.31 3.83
N PHE A 39 3.83 3.77 2.80
CA PHE A 39 3.17 2.47 2.92
C PHE A 39 4.12 1.38 3.45
N GLY A 40 3.60 0.57 4.36
CA GLY A 40 4.30 -0.56 4.95
C GLY A 40 5.25 -0.21 6.09
N GLU A 41 5.54 1.08 6.32
CA GLU A 41 6.42 1.50 7.40
C GLU A 41 5.83 1.18 8.78
N PRO A 42 6.60 0.49 9.63
CA PRO A 42 6.17 0.12 10.96
C PRO A 42 6.26 1.30 11.94
N ILE A 43 5.30 1.36 12.83
CA ILE A 43 5.18 2.39 13.86
C ILE A 43 4.88 1.78 15.23
N GLU A 44 5.39 2.43 16.27
CA GLU A 44 5.00 2.22 17.66
C GLU A 44 3.91 3.23 18.02
N ILE A 45 2.85 2.77 18.70
CA ILE A 45 1.78 3.60 19.22
C ILE A 45 2.15 4.03 20.63
N LEU A 46 2.40 5.33 20.81
CA LEU A 46 2.78 5.92 22.10
C LEU A 46 1.56 6.34 22.90
N GLU A 47 0.52 6.88 22.24
CA GLU A 47 -0.72 7.32 22.85
C GLU A 47 -1.90 6.93 21.94
N PHE A 48 -2.86 6.22 22.49
CA PHE A 48 -4.11 5.91 21.79
C PHE A 48 -5.05 7.09 21.84
N GLY A 49 -5.78 7.31 20.73
CA GLY A 49 -6.81 8.33 20.61
C GLY A 49 -7.64 8.13 19.35
N ASN A 50 -8.74 8.86 19.25
CA ASN A 50 -9.62 8.82 18.09
C ASN A 50 -10.10 10.25 17.79
N PRO A 51 -9.84 10.80 16.58
CA PRO A 51 -9.24 10.14 15.43
C PRO A 51 -7.69 10.13 15.41
N TRP A 52 -7.00 10.78 16.35
CA TRP A 52 -5.55 10.96 16.35
C TRP A 52 -4.85 10.02 17.32
N ILE A 53 -3.83 9.30 16.84
CA ILE A 53 -2.90 8.52 17.66
C ILE A 53 -1.53 9.19 17.64
N LYS A 54 -0.82 9.20 18.79
CA LYS A 54 0.59 9.57 18.82
C LYS A 54 1.43 8.35 18.49
N ILE A 55 2.32 8.51 17.55
CA ILE A 55 3.18 7.42 17.07
C ILE A 55 4.65 7.79 17.11
N LYS A 56 5.48 6.75 17.03
CA LYS A 56 6.89 6.83 16.71
C LYS A 56 7.18 5.94 15.51
N SER A 57 7.79 6.50 14.47
CA SER A 57 8.31 5.71 13.35
C SER A 57 9.45 4.82 13.83
N LEU A 58 9.41 3.53 13.48
CA LEU A 58 10.47 2.58 13.86
C LEU A 58 11.67 2.61 12.91
N LEU A 59 11.56 3.31 11.75
CA LEU A 59 12.67 3.42 10.79
C LEU A 59 13.58 4.61 11.08
N ASP A 60 13.02 5.75 11.40
CA ASP A 60 13.76 7.01 11.56
C ASP A 60 13.57 7.69 12.92
N GLY A 61 12.65 7.17 13.75
CA GLY A 61 12.43 7.64 15.11
C GLY A 61 11.60 8.91 15.25
N TYR A 62 11.04 9.45 14.16
CA TYR A 62 10.15 10.61 14.24
C TYR A 62 8.89 10.31 15.05
N GLU A 63 8.51 11.28 15.89
CA GLU A 63 7.30 11.23 16.70
C GLU A 63 6.31 12.30 16.27
N GLY A 64 5.02 12.01 16.40
CA GLY A 64 3.93 12.94 16.14
C GLY A 64 2.59 12.25 16.03
N TYR A 65 1.63 12.91 15.42
CA TYR A 65 0.25 12.46 15.33
C TYR A 65 -0.12 12.08 13.90
N ILE A 66 -0.84 10.97 13.76
CA ILE A 66 -1.47 10.54 12.51
C ILE A 66 -2.95 10.22 12.75
N ASP A 67 -3.76 10.26 11.69
CA ASP A 67 -5.13 9.74 11.77
C ASP A 67 -5.09 8.22 11.92
N ILE A 68 -5.78 7.68 12.91
CA ILE A 68 -5.86 6.24 13.22
C ILE A 68 -6.30 5.40 12.01
N LYS A 69 -7.05 5.96 11.06
CA LYS A 69 -7.51 5.29 9.84
C LYS A 69 -6.38 5.02 8.84
N GLN A 70 -5.23 5.68 8.99
CA GLN A 70 -4.09 5.54 8.10
C GLN A 70 -3.14 4.41 8.51
N ALA A 71 -3.45 3.74 9.63
CA ALA A 71 -2.63 2.66 10.15
C ALA A 71 -3.46 1.41 10.48
N LEU A 72 -2.82 0.26 10.40
CA LEU A 72 -3.40 -1.03 10.75
C LEU A 72 -2.51 -1.76 11.74
N ALA A 73 -3.17 -2.39 12.72
CA ALA A 73 -2.48 -3.07 13.82
C ALA A 73 -1.77 -4.34 13.38
N PHE A 74 -0.59 -4.61 13.96
CA PHE A 74 0.06 -5.91 13.93
C PHE A 74 0.76 -6.26 15.26
N SER A 75 1.06 -7.53 15.45
CA SER A 75 1.77 -8.05 16.61
C SER A 75 3.29 -7.96 16.44
N ASN A 76 4.05 -8.13 17.54
CA ASN A 76 5.51 -8.23 17.49
C ASN A 76 6.02 -9.32 16.53
N LYS A 77 5.33 -10.46 16.47
CA LYS A 77 5.68 -11.56 15.56
C LYS A 77 5.49 -11.15 14.09
N GLU A 78 4.37 -10.49 13.79
CA GLU A 78 4.06 -10.01 12.44
C GLU A 78 5.04 -8.92 12.02
N LEU A 79 5.41 -8.00 12.92
CA LEU A 79 6.43 -6.97 12.67
C LEU A 79 7.76 -7.60 12.25
N LYS A 80 8.27 -8.56 13.04
CA LYS A 80 9.53 -9.23 12.74
C LYS A 80 9.47 -9.93 11.37
N THR A 81 8.40 -10.69 11.14
CA THR A 81 8.18 -11.37 9.84
C THR A 81 8.14 -10.38 8.69
N TRP A 82 7.49 -9.22 8.87
CA TRP A 82 7.40 -8.18 7.87
C TRP A 82 8.77 -7.60 7.55
N LEU A 83 9.55 -7.20 8.55
CA LEU A 83 10.89 -6.62 8.36
C LEU A 83 11.86 -7.61 7.68
N ASP A 84 11.77 -8.89 8.02
CA ASP A 84 12.60 -9.93 7.41
C ASP A 84 12.25 -10.22 5.94
N ASN A 85 11.03 -9.90 5.50
CA ASN A 85 10.48 -10.23 4.17
C ASN A 85 10.08 -9.01 3.35
N SER A 86 10.50 -7.81 3.72
CA SER A 86 10.21 -6.58 2.99
C SER A 86 11.47 -5.91 2.46
N THR A 87 11.29 -5.06 1.48
CA THR A 87 12.32 -4.21 0.89
C THR A 87 11.75 -2.86 0.51
N ASN A 88 12.62 -1.86 0.37
CA ASN A 88 12.21 -0.56 -0.14
C ASN A 88 11.90 -0.65 -1.63
N GLN A 89 10.78 -0.06 -2.01
CA GLN A 89 10.35 0.03 -3.40
C GLN A 89 11.20 1.09 -4.12
N ASP A 90 11.90 0.68 -5.20
CA ASP A 90 12.81 1.54 -5.97
C ASP A 90 12.17 2.21 -7.17
N LEU A 91 11.05 1.71 -7.67
CA LEU A 91 10.33 2.29 -8.80
C LEU A 91 9.74 3.65 -8.41
N LYS A 92 9.71 4.57 -9.37
CA LYS A 92 9.12 5.90 -9.15
C LYS A 92 7.65 5.81 -8.72
N PHE A 93 6.92 4.90 -9.35
CA PHE A 93 5.53 4.58 -9.02
C PHE A 93 5.32 3.08 -9.17
N GLN A 94 4.63 2.48 -8.22
CA GLN A 94 4.19 1.10 -8.24
C GLN A 94 2.76 1.03 -7.70
N THR A 95 1.92 0.24 -8.31
CA THR A 95 0.58 -0.02 -7.78
C THR A 95 0.57 -1.39 -7.11
N ILE A 96 -0.03 -1.46 -5.95
CA ILE A 96 -0.38 -2.71 -5.29
C ILE A 96 -1.90 -2.86 -5.20
N GLN A 97 -2.38 -4.07 -5.29
CA GLN A 97 -3.75 -4.41 -4.92
C GLN A 97 -3.77 -4.74 -3.43
N SER A 98 -4.54 -3.97 -2.68
CA SER A 98 -4.80 -4.17 -1.26
C SER A 98 -6.21 -4.71 -1.04
N PRO A 99 -6.56 -5.22 0.17
CA PRO A 99 -7.94 -5.61 0.49
C PRO A 99 -8.99 -4.50 0.39
N TRP A 100 -8.56 -3.24 0.44
CA TRP A 100 -9.44 -2.05 0.31
C TRP A 100 -9.37 -1.37 -1.06
N GLY A 101 -8.62 -1.94 -2.01
CA GLY A 101 -8.51 -1.43 -3.37
C GLY A 101 -7.06 -1.15 -3.79
N PRO A 102 -6.84 -0.62 -5.00
CA PRO A 102 -5.51 -0.29 -5.49
C PRO A 102 -4.89 0.87 -4.72
N VAL A 103 -3.61 0.74 -4.37
CA VAL A 103 -2.81 1.78 -3.72
C VAL A 103 -1.61 2.10 -4.61
N LEU A 104 -1.45 3.35 -5.00
CA LEU A 104 -0.29 3.84 -5.73
C LEU A 104 0.82 4.18 -4.73
N LEU A 105 1.92 3.46 -4.79
CA LEU A 105 3.05 3.63 -3.89
C LEU A 105 4.10 4.57 -4.47
N SER A 106 4.73 5.33 -3.60
CA SER A 106 5.91 6.12 -3.92
C SER A 106 7.19 5.32 -3.72
N ARG A 107 8.30 5.84 -4.26
CA ARG A 107 9.63 5.31 -3.95
C ARG A 107 9.89 5.37 -2.44
N GLY A 108 10.50 4.33 -1.90
CA GLY A 108 10.81 4.19 -0.49
C GLY A 108 9.76 3.42 0.31
N SER A 109 8.53 3.26 -0.21
CA SER A 109 7.52 2.41 0.43
C SER A 109 8.05 1.01 0.68
N LEU A 110 7.71 0.39 1.83
CA LEU A 110 8.05 -1.00 2.11
C LEU A 110 7.07 -1.94 1.41
N VAL A 111 7.61 -2.86 0.64
CA VAL A 111 6.86 -3.90 -0.08
C VAL A 111 7.45 -5.28 0.19
N GLY A 112 6.65 -6.32 0.08
CA GLY A 112 7.16 -7.68 0.21
C GLY A 112 8.11 -8.06 -0.91
N LEU A 113 9.06 -8.96 -0.63
CA LEU A 113 10.03 -9.48 -1.59
C LEU A 113 9.38 -10.27 -2.74
N SER A 114 8.18 -10.81 -2.51
CA SER A 114 7.41 -11.56 -3.50
C SER A 114 6.34 -10.70 -4.15
N GLU A 115 5.87 -11.08 -5.35
CA GLU A 115 4.76 -10.42 -6.04
C GLU A 115 3.48 -10.42 -5.19
N GLN A 116 3.23 -11.53 -4.50
CA GLN A 116 2.19 -11.62 -3.46
C GLN A 116 2.85 -11.63 -2.09
N PHE A 117 2.39 -10.76 -1.20
CA PHE A 117 2.94 -10.66 0.14
C PHE A 117 1.85 -10.38 1.19
N GLN A 118 2.23 -10.52 2.44
CA GLN A 118 1.35 -10.28 3.58
C GLN A 118 1.96 -9.28 4.55
N ILE A 119 1.12 -8.42 5.12
CA ILE A 119 1.43 -7.64 6.30
C ILE A 119 0.37 -8.00 7.36
N GLY A 120 0.79 -8.69 8.42
CA GLY A 120 -0.16 -9.26 9.37
C GLY A 120 -1.13 -10.25 8.72
N SER A 121 -2.42 -10.01 8.86
CA SER A 121 -3.48 -10.80 8.23
C SER A 121 -3.90 -10.31 6.84
N PHE A 122 -3.29 -9.25 6.34
CA PHE A 122 -3.67 -8.61 5.08
C PHE A 122 -2.82 -9.12 3.92
N HIS A 123 -3.48 -9.43 2.79
CA HIS A 123 -2.85 -9.90 1.57
C HIS A 123 -2.76 -8.77 0.56
N PHE A 124 -1.61 -8.67 -0.08
CA PHE A 124 -1.30 -7.66 -1.09
C PHE A 124 -0.72 -8.32 -2.33
N GLN A 125 -0.94 -7.67 -3.48
CA GLN A 125 -0.35 -8.11 -4.74
C GLN A 125 0.28 -6.90 -5.46
N GLN A 126 1.55 -7.01 -5.82
CA GLN A 126 2.24 -6.02 -6.63
C GLN A 126 1.72 -6.09 -8.06
N GLN A 127 1.32 -4.94 -8.61
CA GLN A 127 0.92 -4.81 -10.00
C GLN A 127 2.10 -4.28 -10.82
N ASN A 128 2.81 -5.16 -11.50
CA ASN A 128 3.89 -4.76 -12.40
C ASN A 128 3.31 -4.21 -13.71
N LEU A 129 3.31 -2.89 -13.87
CA LEU A 129 2.95 -2.22 -15.13
C LEU A 129 3.82 -2.69 -16.31
N LEU A 130 5.09 -3.07 -16.05
CA LEU A 130 5.98 -3.69 -17.04
C LEU A 130 5.43 -5.01 -17.58
N ARG A 131 4.79 -5.82 -16.75
CA ARG A 131 4.18 -7.08 -17.18
C ARG A 131 2.96 -6.84 -18.07
N LEU A 132 2.16 -5.82 -17.75
CA LEU A 132 1.06 -5.39 -18.61
C LEU A 132 1.58 -4.88 -19.97
N TYR A 133 2.66 -4.10 -19.97
CA TYR A 133 3.30 -3.60 -21.19
C TYR A 133 3.88 -4.72 -22.05
N ILE A 134 4.55 -5.71 -21.44
CA ILE A 134 5.09 -6.89 -22.14
C ILE A 134 3.96 -7.77 -22.70
N VAL A 135 2.86 -7.94 -21.94
CA VAL A 135 1.68 -8.70 -22.41
C VAL A 135 1.01 -7.98 -23.57
N LEU A 136 0.88 -6.65 -23.49
CA LEU A 136 0.30 -5.82 -24.58
C LEU A 136 1.17 -5.83 -25.86
N GLN A 137 2.48 -6.01 -25.74
CA GLN A 137 3.42 -6.13 -26.87
C GLN A 137 3.65 -7.57 -27.33
N SER A 138 3.07 -8.55 -26.65
CA SER A 138 3.25 -9.95 -27.05
C SER A 138 2.64 -10.19 -28.43
N PRO A 139 3.32 -10.95 -29.32
CA PRO A 139 2.81 -11.29 -30.64
C PRO A 139 1.42 -11.96 -30.60
N GLN A 140 1.11 -12.68 -29.51
CA GLN A 140 -0.16 -13.35 -29.29
C GLN A 140 -1.28 -12.35 -28.99
N PHE A 141 -1.00 -11.34 -28.16
CA PHE A 141 -1.98 -10.29 -27.83
C PHE A 141 -2.28 -9.42 -29.04
N LEU A 142 -1.25 -9.03 -29.81
CA LEU A 142 -1.41 -8.29 -31.06
C LEU A 142 -2.21 -9.08 -32.10
N LYS A 143 -1.99 -10.39 -32.22
CA LYS A 143 -2.79 -11.28 -33.10
C LYS A 143 -4.25 -11.36 -32.65
N CYS A 144 -4.50 -11.39 -31.34
CA CYS A 144 -5.86 -11.42 -30.78
C CYS A 144 -6.60 -10.12 -31.04
N LEU A 145 -5.94 -8.98 -30.84
CA LEU A 145 -6.48 -7.64 -31.14
C LEU A 145 -6.77 -7.48 -32.65
N LEU A 146 -5.86 -7.94 -33.51
CA LEU A 146 -6.03 -7.88 -34.96
C LEU A 146 -7.22 -8.74 -35.41
N LYS A 147 -7.41 -9.91 -34.81
CA LYS A 147 -8.56 -10.80 -35.08
C LYS A 147 -9.90 -10.14 -34.69
N LEU A 148 -9.94 -9.53 -33.48
CA LEU A 148 -11.12 -8.79 -32.99
C LEU A 148 -11.45 -7.59 -33.90
N PHE A 149 -10.41 -6.87 -34.34
CA PHE A 149 -10.58 -5.74 -35.24
C PHE A 149 -11.08 -6.16 -36.64
N LEU A 150 -10.58 -7.26 -37.16
CA LEU A 150 -11.06 -7.82 -38.46
C LEU A 150 -12.52 -8.28 -38.36
N LEU A 151 -12.90 -8.96 -37.27
CA LEU A 151 -14.29 -9.36 -37.01
C LEU A 151 -15.22 -8.14 -36.91
N PHE A 152 -14.76 -7.08 -36.25
CA PHE A 152 -15.50 -5.81 -36.16
C PHE A 152 -15.70 -5.15 -37.56
N LEU A 153 -14.66 -5.14 -38.38
CA LEU A 153 -14.75 -4.62 -39.76
C LEU A 153 -15.67 -5.45 -40.67
N GLU A 154 -15.69 -6.78 -40.49
CA GLU A 154 -16.63 -7.66 -41.22
C GLU A 154 -18.08 -7.38 -40.82
N GLN A 155 -18.37 -7.16 -39.52
CA GLN A 155 -19.70 -6.80 -39.07
C GLN A 155 -20.18 -5.42 -39.60
N MET A 156 -19.24 -4.47 -39.75
CA MET A 156 -19.58 -3.14 -40.32
C MET A 156 -19.77 -3.16 -41.85
N ARG A 157 -19.31 -4.20 -42.58
CA ARG A 157 -19.47 -4.34 -44.02
C ARG A 157 -20.82 -4.91 -44.44
N VAL A 158 -21.60 -5.41 -43.49
CA VAL A 158 -22.91 -6.08 -43.74
C VAL A 158 -24.10 -5.11 -43.54
N HIS A 159 -23.85 -3.85 -43.32
CA HIS A 159 -24.83 -2.77 -43.29
C HIS A 159 -24.39 -1.70 -44.27
#